data_7896c0eacc71c55dfd02e522cda62802
#
_entry.id   7896c0eacc71c55dfd02e522cda62802
#
_cell.length_a   1.000
_cell.length_b   1.000
_cell.length_c   1.000
_cell.angle_alpha   90.00
_cell.angle_beta   90.00
_cell.angle_gamma   90.00
#
_symmetry.space_group_name_H-M   'P 1'
#
loop_
_entity.id
_entity.type
_entity.pdbx_description
1 polymer ?
#
loop_
_entity_poly.entity_id
_entity_poly.type
_entity_poly.pdbx_seq_one_letter_code
_entity_poly.pdbx_strand_id
1 'polypeptide(L)'
;MWAMASLFSTQFRDMLELLYQEAKRMLEHLTLDGEEEDTTSIGTELAQAWVLIAAFESMRAFHRRAWMSAGRAFRLVQAMHYHEIDSPTKKQGLSPPLDRDSIAVEEKRRVFWMAYLLDHLISLRDDWPITLNEHVVRINCPLPTRLFQLY
;
A
#
# COMPACT_ATOMS: atom_id res chain seq x y z
N MET A 1 -1.17 7.98 -9.00
CA MET A 1 -1.45 7.33 -10.31
C MET A 1 -0.76 8.05 -11.47
N TRP A 2 -1.03 9.34 -11.75
CA TRP A 2 -0.44 10.06 -12.89
C TRP A 2 1.09 10.11 -12.89
N ALA A 3 1.72 10.30 -11.72
CA ALA A 3 3.18 10.26 -11.59
C ALA A 3 3.78 8.90 -12.00
N MET A 4 3.13 7.78 -11.64
CA MET A 4 3.54 6.44 -12.09
C MET A 4 3.35 6.26 -13.60
N ALA A 5 2.24 6.70 -14.15
CA ALA A 5 1.97 6.61 -15.59
C ALA A 5 3.00 7.40 -16.42
N SER A 6 3.45 8.56 -15.93
CA SER A 6 4.46 9.39 -16.61
C SER A 6 5.85 8.75 -16.67
N LEU A 7 6.18 7.77 -15.81
CA LEU A 7 7.41 6.99 -15.94
C LEU A 7 7.48 6.15 -17.22
N PHE A 8 6.32 5.66 -17.67
CA PHE A 8 6.21 4.77 -18.82
C PHE A 8 5.83 5.50 -20.10
N SER A 9 5.56 6.80 -20.03
CA SER A 9 5.16 7.62 -21.18
C SER A 9 6.24 8.65 -21.53
N THR A 10 6.72 8.62 -22.76
CA THR A 10 7.68 9.61 -23.26
C THR A 10 7.06 11.00 -23.39
N GLN A 11 5.76 11.05 -23.67
CA GLN A 11 5.00 12.29 -23.90
C GLN A 11 4.87 13.14 -22.62
N PHE A 12 4.82 12.49 -21.43
CA PHE A 12 4.62 13.17 -20.15
C PHE A 12 5.87 13.25 -19.29
N ARG A 13 7.03 12.97 -19.90
CA ARG A 13 8.33 12.98 -19.18
C ARG A 13 8.64 14.33 -18.53
N ASP A 14 8.30 15.42 -19.20
CA ASP A 14 8.56 16.78 -18.69
C ASP A 14 7.69 17.13 -17.46
N MET A 15 6.52 16.49 -17.34
CA MET A 15 5.62 16.69 -16.21
C MET A 15 5.89 15.73 -15.03
N LEU A 16 6.77 14.75 -15.22
CA LEU A 16 7.01 13.67 -14.25
C LEU A 16 7.38 14.19 -12.87
N GLU A 17 8.34 15.09 -12.80
CA GLU A 17 8.84 15.64 -11.53
C GLU A 17 7.76 16.47 -10.84
N LEU A 18 7.04 17.30 -11.59
CA LEU A 18 5.94 18.14 -11.09
C LEU A 18 4.81 17.28 -10.53
N LEU A 19 4.39 16.25 -11.25
CA LEU A 19 3.34 15.32 -10.81
C LEU A 19 3.74 14.54 -9.56
N TYR A 20 5.01 14.15 -9.47
CA TYR A 20 5.53 13.47 -8.30
C TYR A 20 5.56 14.39 -7.06
N GLN A 21 6.08 15.60 -7.21
CA GLN A 21 6.17 16.55 -6.09
C GLN A 21 4.77 16.93 -5.58
N GLU A 22 3.83 17.16 -6.49
CA GLU A 22 2.46 17.51 -6.11
C GLU A 22 1.73 16.35 -5.44
N ALA A 23 1.88 15.12 -5.96
CA ALA A 23 1.33 13.94 -5.32
C ALA A 23 1.88 13.74 -3.90
N LYS A 24 3.19 13.94 -3.72
CA LYS A 24 3.83 13.81 -2.42
C LYS A 24 3.36 14.89 -1.44
N ARG A 25 3.26 16.14 -1.89
CA ARG A 25 2.75 17.26 -1.10
C ARG A 25 1.32 16.99 -0.61
N MET A 26 0.44 16.53 -1.50
CA MET A 26 -0.94 16.18 -1.14
C MET A 26 -1.00 15.06 -0.10
N LEU A 27 -0.19 14.01 -0.26
CA LEU A 27 -0.15 12.89 0.68
C LEU A 27 0.39 13.30 2.07
N GLU A 28 1.40 14.16 2.11
CA GLU A 28 1.94 14.69 3.36
C GLU A 28 0.89 15.52 4.10
N HIS A 29 0.12 16.34 3.40
CA HIS A 29 -0.99 17.13 3.96
C HIS A 29 -2.09 16.21 4.52
N LEU A 30 -2.57 15.25 3.74
CA LEU A 30 -3.58 14.28 4.18
C LEU A 30 -3.15 13.45 5.39
N THR A 31 -1.86 13.16 5.50
CA THR A 31 -1.33 12.41 6.65
C THR A 31 -1.34 13.25 7.94
N LEU A 32 -1.20 14.56 7.84
CA LEU A 32 -1.20 15.47 8.99
C LEU A 32 -2.62 15.82 9.44
N ASP A 33 -3.56 15.95 8.51
CA ASP A 33 -4.93 16.37 8.81
C ASP A 33 -5.83 15.20 9.27
N GLY A 34 -5.42 13.96 9.05
CA GLY A 34 -6.24 12.76 9.26
C GLY A 34 -6.34 12.27 10.71
N GLU A 35 -5.98 13.06 11.72
CA GLU A 35 -5.94 12.58 13.11
C GLU A 35 -7.31 12.50 13.81
N GLU A 36 -8.42 13.02 13.26
CA GLU A 36 -9.64 13.19 14.06
C GLU A 36 -10.91 12.42 13.64
N GLU A 37 -11.11 11.91 12.42
CA GLU A 37 -12.36 11.18 12.09
C GLU A 37 -12.23 10.12 10.96
N ASP A 38 -12.81 8.93 11.21
CA ASP A 38 -13.03 7.80 10.26
C ASP A 38 -11.79 7.22 9.53
N THR A 39 -10.84 6.78 10.29
CA THR A 39 -9.50 6.33 9.88
C THR A 39 -9.49 5.07 8.97
N THR A 40 -10.59 4.32 8.85
CA THR A 40 -10.55 2.99 8.20
C THR A 40 -10.69 3.03 6.68
N SER A 41 -11.49 3.93 6.12
CA SER A 41 -11.67 4.03 4.67
C SER A 41 -10.52 4.80 4.01
N ILE A 42 -10.23 5.98 4.52
CA ILE A 42 -9.13 6.84 4.03
C ILE A 42 -7.77 6.17 4.22
N GLY A 43 -7.62 5.35 5.26
CA GLY A 43 -6.38 4.65 5.58
C GLY A 43 -5.93 3.67 4.48
N THR A 44 -6.85 2.96 3.84
CA THR A 44 -6.53 2.03 2.73
C THR A 44 -5.99 2.79 1.52
N GLU A 45 -6.68 3.83 1.10
CA GLU A 45 -6.28 4.66 -0.04
C GLU A 45 -4.95 5.37 0.23
N LEU A 46 -4.77 5.85 1.45
CA LEU A 46 -3.52 6.49 1.87
C LEU A 46 -2.35 5.50 1.85
N ALA A 47 -2.55 4.27 2.32
CA ALA A 47 -1.54 3.22 2.25
C ALA A 47 -1.20 2.85 0.81
N GLN A 48 -2.20 2.72 -0.08
CA GLN A 48 -2.00 2.49 -1.52
C GLN A 48 -1.18 3.61 -2.15
N ALA A 49 -1.50 4.85 -1.83
CA ALA A 49 -0.80 6.00 -2.38
C ALA A 49 0.67 6.05 -1.93
N TRP A 50 0.97 5.75 -0.65
CA TRP A 50 2.35 5.66 -0.17
C TRP A 50 3.12 4.48 -0.77
N VAL A 51 2.47 3.33 -1.01
CA VAL A 51 3.05 2.20 -1.75
C VAL A 51 3.44 2.63 -3.17
N LEU A 52 2.57 3.35 -3.87
CA LEU A 52 2.86 3.85 -5.22
C LEU A 52 4.01 4.87 -5.25
N ILE A 53 4.08 5.78 -4.27
CA ILE A 53 5.19 6.74 -4.16
C ILE A 53 6.49 6.01 -3.87
N ALA A 54 6.50 5.04 -2.95
CA ALA A 54 7.70 4.26 -2.64
C ALA A 54 8.19 3.45 -3.85
N ALA A 55 7.28 2.85 -4.61
CA ALA A 55 7.60 2.15 -5.85
C ALA A 55 8.19 3.11 -6.89
N PHE A 56 7.57 4.28 -7.09
CA PHE A 56 8.09 5.32 -7.98
C PHE A 56 9.51 5.75 -7.60
N GLU A 57 9.75 6.05 -6.34
CA GLU A 57 11.07 6.48 -5.84
C GLU A 57 12.11 5.36 -5.99
N SER A 58 11.72 4.09 -5.78
CA SER A 58 12.58 2.92 -6.02
C SER A 58 12.98 2.78 -7.49
N MET A 59 12.03 2.95 -8.41
CA MET A 59 12.30 2.89 -9.86
C MET A 59 13.18 4.03 -10.34
N ARG A 60 13.15 5.18 -9.67
CA ARG A 60 14.01 6.35 -9.92
C ARG A 60 15.36 6.27 -9.22
N ALA A 61 15.68 5.17 -8.55
CA ALA A 61 16.88 4.99 -7.73
C ALA A 61 17.03 6.02 -6.60
N PHE A 62 15.93 6.59 -6.12
CA PHE A 62 15.90 7.45 -4.93
C PHE A 62 15.80 6.62 -3.66
N HIS A 63 16.76 5.74 -3.41
CA HIS A 63 16.73 4.67 -2.41
C HIS A 63 16.31 5.14 -1.02
N ARG A 64 16.95 6.18 -0.51
CA ARG A 64 16.63 6.72 0.82
C ARG A 64 15.21 7.28 0.91
N ARG A 65 14.71 7.95 -0.15
CA ARG A 65 13.33 8.45 -0.18
C ARG A 65 12.35 7.29 -0.26
N ALA A 66 12.62 6.31 -1.12
CA ALA A 66 11.81 5.11 -1.26
C ALA A 66 11.64 4.37 0.07
N TRP A 67 12.72 4.21 0.83
CA TRP A 67 12.68 3.59 2.16
C TRP A 67 11.83 4.38 3.15
N MET A 68 11.96 5.70 3.17
CA MET A 68 11.15 6.57 4.03
C MET A 68 9.65 6.53 3.66
N SER A 69 9.33 6.54 2.38
CA SER A 69 7.96 6.48 1.88
C SER A 69 7.33 5.09 2.11
N ALA A 70 8.10 4.03 1.88
CA ALA A 70 7.70 2.66 2.19
C ALA A 70 7.42 2.49 3.70
N GLY A 71 8.26 3.05 4.56
CA GLY A 71 8.06 3.03 6.00
C GLY A 71 6.73 3.64 6.46
N ARG A 72 6.23 4.65 5.75
CA ARG A 72 4.89 5.22 6.00
C ARG A 72 3.78 4.23 5.62
N ALA A 73 3.87 3.62 4.43
CA ALA A 73 2.94 2.59 4.00
C ALA A 73 2.91 1.40 4.98
N PHE A 74 4.09 0.93 5.43
CA PHE A 74 4.20 -0.19 6.38
C PHE A 74 3.52 0.12 7.71
N ARG A 75 3.73 1.31 8.27
CA ARG A 75 3.08 1.72 9.52
C ARG A 75 1.57 1.82 9.38
N LEU A 76 1.05 2.30 8.24
CA LEU A 76 -0.38 2.35 7.98
C LEU A 76 -0.99 0.95 7.93
N VAL A 77 -0.43 0.01 7.17
CA VAL A 77 -0.95 -1.36 7.09
C VAL A 77 -0.85 -2.10 8.42
N GLN A 78 0.16 -1.79 9.25
CA GLN A 78 0.28 -2.32 10.60
C GLN A 78 -0.77 -1.72 11.55
N ALA A 79 -0.96 -0.40 11.55
CA ALA A 79 -1.96 0.29 12.37
C ALA A 79 -3.38 -0.17 12.05
N MET A 80 -3.66 -0.46 10.77
CA MET A 80 -4.96 -1.00 10.33
C MET A 80 -5.10 -2.51 10.53
N HIS A 81 -4.10 -3.17 11.13
CA HIS A 81 -4.10 -4.63 11.40
C HIS A 81 -4.35 -5.49 10.16
N TYR A 82 -3.84 -5.09 8.99
CA TYR A 82 -4.03 -5.85 7.76
C TYR A 82 -3.35 -7.22 7.78
N HIS A 83 -2.30 -7.40 8.57
CA HIS A 83 -1.64 -8.68 8.78
C HIS A 83 -2.52 -9.74 9.46
N GLU A 84 -3.67 -9.36 10.03
CA GLU A 84 -4.61 -10.23 10.74
C GLU A 84 -5.97 -10.39 10.05
N ILE A 85 -6.16 -9.91 8.83
CA ILE A 85 -7.46 -9.91 8.13
C ILE A 85 -8.07 -11.31 8.07
N ASP A 86 -7.26 -12.34 7.83
CA ASP A 86 -7.69 -13.73 7.69
C ASP A 86 -7.57 -14.53 8.99
N SER A 87 -7.30 -13.87 10.12
CA SER A 87 -7.18 -14.54 11.42
C SER A 87 -8.50 -15.20 11.85
N PRO A 88 -8.49 -16.45 12.32
CA PRO A 88 -9.72 -17.17 12.70
C PRO A 88 -10.49 -16.49 13.84
N THR A 89 -9.83 -15.71 14.67
CA THR A 89 -10.44 -14.96 15.79
C THR A 89 -11.41 -13.86 15.32
N LYS A 90 -11.23 -13.32 14.12
CA LYS A 90 -12.12 -12.30 13.55
C LYS A 90 -13.30 -12.90 12.77
N LYS A 91 -13.30 -14.21 12.46
CA LYS A 91 -14.37 -14.89 11.72
C LYS A 91 -15.55 -15.36 12.57
N GLN A 92 -15.49 -15.24 13.90
CA GLN A 92 -16.56 -15.60 14.80
C GLN A 92 -17.57 -14.45 14.92
N GLY A 93 -18.53 -14.37 14.03
CA GLY A 93 -19.67 -13.49 14.22
C GLY A 93 -20.34 -12.89 13.01
N LEU A 94 -19.91 -13.16 11.79
CA LEU A 94 -20.53 -12.57 10.62
C LEU A 94 -21.12 -13.63 9.66
N SER A 95 -22.35 -13.37 9.26
CA SER A 95 -23.02 -13.94 8.08
C SER A 95 -22.09 -13.91 6.86
N PRO A 96 -22.28 -14.76 5.84
CA PRO A 96 -21.46 -14.75 4.65
C PRO A 96 -21.38 -13.33 4.10
N PRO A 97 -20.16 -12.83 3.81
CA PRO A 97 -19.96 -11.44 3.39
C PRO A 97 -20.74 -11.17 2.11
N LEU A 98 -21.47 -10.06 2.10
CA LEU A 98 -22.06 -9.51 0.90
C LEU A 98 -20.91 -9.19 -0.08
N ASP A 99 -21.13 -9.31 -1.39
CA ASP A 99 -20.10 -9.16 -2.45
C ASP A 99 -19.16 -7.94 -2.27
N ARG A 100 -19.68 -6.83 -1.77
CA ARG A 100 -18.88 -5.61 -1.49
C ARG A 100 -17.83 -5.81 -0.41
N ASP A 101 -18.16 -6.56 0.64
CA ASP A 101 -17.22 -6.83 1.73
C ASP A 101 -16.06 -7.71 1.27
N SER A 102 -16.34 -8.61 0.33
CA SER A 102 -15.31 -9.46 -0.32
C SER A 102 -14.30 -8.63 -1.13
N ILE A 103 -14.76 -7.63 -1.89
CA ILE A 103 -13.90 -6.75 -2.68
C ILE A 103 -13.03 -5.89 -1.79
N ALA A 104 -13.60 -5.26 -0.76
CA ALA A 104 -12.85 -4.43 0.17
C ALA A 104 -11.80 -5.22 0.96
N VAL A 105 -12.10 -6.45 1.34
CA VAL A 105 -11.13 -7.34 2.01
C VAL A 105 -9.99 -7.72 1.06
N GLU A 106 -10.30 -8.04 -0.20
CA GLU A 106 -9.29 -8.38 -1.19
C GLU A 106 -8.39 -7.17 -1.54
N GLU A 107 -8.95 -5.97 -1.58
CA GLU A 107 -8.20 -4.74 -1.75
C GLU A 107 -7.18 -4.54 -0.62
N LYS A 108 -7.61 -4.65 0.64
CA LYS A 108 -6.73 -4.58 1.82
C LYS A 108 -5.63 -5.64 1.78
N ARG A 109 -5.98 -6.87 1.35
CA ARG A 109 -5.02 -7.97 1.18
C ARG A 109 -3.94 -7.63 0.16
N ARG A 110 -4.32 -7.06 -0.99
CA ARG A 110 -3.38 -6.62 -2.04
C ARG A 110 -2.48 -5.50 -1.56
N VAL A 111 -3.03 -4.51 -0.85
CA VAL A 111 -2.23 -3.41 -0.28
C VAL A 111 -1.20 -3.95 0.71
N PHE A 112 -1.58 -4.86 1.58
CA PHE A 112 -0.64 -5.50 2.52
C PHE A 112 0.49 -6.22 1.77
N TRP A 113 0.16 -7.07 0.81
CA TRP A 113 1.17 -7.83 0.08
C TRP A 113 2.10 -6.94 -0.77
N MET A 114 1.59 -5.85 -1.32
CA MET A 114 2.43 -4.88 -2.03
C MET A 114 3.40 -4.17 -1.07
N ALA A 115 2.93 -3.77 0.11
CA ALA A 115 3.78 -3.18 1.14
C ALA A 115 4.85 -4.19 1.60
N TYR A 116 4.47 -5.44 1.85
CA TYR A 116 5.37 -6.53 2.22
C TYR A 116 6.47 -6.77 1.18
N LEU A 117 6.10 -6.86 -0.10
CA LEU A 117 7.06 -7.02 -1.20
C LEU A 117 8.02 -5.83 -1.31
N LEU A 118 7.54 -4.60 -1.15
CA LEU A 118 8.39 -3.41 -1.17
C LEU A 118 9.37 -3.40 0.00
N ASP A 119 8.94 -3.78 1.21
CA ASP A 119 9.81 -3.89 2.37
C ASP A 119 10.98 -4.85 2.09
N HIS A 120 10.67 -6.03 1.57
CA HIS A 120 11.69 -7.02 1.23
C HIS A 120 12.61 -6.59 0.10
N LEU A 121 12.07 -6.02 -0.99
CA LEU A 121 12.87 -5.57 -2.12
C LEU A 121 13.84 -4.44 -1.75
N ILE A 122 13.37 -3.47 -0.95
CA ILE A 122 14.20 -2.36 -0.49
C ILE A 122 15.28 -2.86 0.47
N SER A 123 14.90 -3.73 1.43
CA SER A 123 15.81 -4.30 2.41
C SER A 123 16.90 -5.16 1.77
N LEU A 124 16.54 -6.04 0.82
CA LEU A 124 17.50 -6.88 0.09
C LEU A 124 18.52 -6.06 -0.70
N ARG A 125 18.09 -4.95 -1.28
CA ARG A 125 18.97 -4.16 -2.15
C ARG A 125 19.99 -3.34 -1.37
N ASP A 126 19.59 -2.78 -0.24
CA ASP A 126 20.37 -1.79 0.50
C ASP A 126 20.85 -2.33 1.87
N ASP A 127 20.68 -3.63 2.13
CA ASP A 127 21.06 -4.33 3.37
C ASP A 127 20.44 -3.70 4.62
N TRP A 128 19.20 -3.24 4.50
CA TRP A 128 18.44 -2.66 5.61
C TRP A 128 17.58 -3.71 6.33
N PRO A 129 17.26 -3.52 7.61
CA PRO A 129 16.44 -4.47 8.34
C PRO A 129 15.00 -4.52 7.78
N ILE A 130 14.46 -5.73 7.68
CA ILE A 130 13.08 -5.98 7.29
C ILE A 130 12.15 -5.45 8.39
N THR A 131 11.14 -4.68 8.00
CA THR A 131 10.19 -4.07 8.94
C THR A 131 8.99 -4.99 9.21
N LEU A 132 8.48 -5.67 8.18
CA LEU A 132 7.33 -6.57 8.28
C LEU A 132 7.83 -8.00 8.52
N ASN A 133 7.71 -8.47 9.77
CA ASN A 133 8.13 -9.80 10.16
C ASN A 133 7.13 -10.88 9.69
N GLU A 134 7.61 -11.89 8.96
CA GLU A 134 6.80 -13.01 8.45
C GLU A 134 6.09 -13.82 9.53
N HIS A 135 6.64 -13.90 10.75
CA HIS A 135 6.02 -14.62 11.86
C HIS A 135 4.71 -14.03 12.35
N VAL A 136 4.45 -12.76 12.07
CA VAL A 136 3.21 -12.05 12.44
C VAL A 136 2.19 -12.07 11.32
N VAL A 137 2.59 -12.44 10.11
CA VAL A 137 1.73 -12.42 8.92
C VAL A 137 0.74 -13.60 8.96
N ARG A 138 -0.54 -13.28 9.12
CA ARG A 138 -1.67 -14.25 9.13
C ARG A 138 -2.69 -13.90 8.05
N ILE A 139 -2.20 -13.68 6.85
CA ILE A 139 -3.00 -13.26 5.70
C ILE A 139 -2.77 -14.20 4.53
N ASN A 140 -3.85 -14.57 3.85
CA ASN A 140 -3.78 -15.40 2.66
C ASN A 140 -3.18 -14.64 1.48
N CYS A 141 -2.66 -15.36 0.48
CA CYS A 141 -2.26 -14.74 -0.77
C CYS A 141 -3.47 -14.10 -1.47
N PRO A 142 -3.24 -12.99 -2.22
CA PRO A 142 -4.29 -12.36 -3.02
C PRO A 142 -4.91 -13.32 -4.02
N LEU A 143 -6.19 -13.16 -4.29
CA LEU A 143 -6.87 -13.92 -5.35
C LEU A 143 -6.30 -13.56 -6.73
N PRO A 144 -6.20 -14.54 -7.65
CA PRO A 144 -5.80 -14.27 -9.03
C PRO A 144 -6.74 -13.23 -9.66
N THR A 145 -6.19 -12.28 -10.39
CA THR A 145 -6.95 -11.17 -11.00
C THR A 145 -8.11 -11.64 -11.89
N ARG A 146 -7.99 -12.81 -12.51
CA ARG A 146 -9.06 -13.39 -13.34
C ARG A 146 -10.33 -13.77 -12.55
N LEU A 147 -10.18 -14.17 -11.29
CA LEU A 147 -11.32 -14.49 -10.44
C LEU A 147 -12.00 -13.21 -9.89
N PHE A 148 -11.25 -12.14 -9.78
CA PHE A 148 -11.74 -10.85 -9.31
C PHE A 148 -12.61 -10.11 -10.36
N GLN A 149 -12.46 -10.43 -11.65
CA GLN A 149 -13.23 -9.82 -12.74
C GLN A 149 -14.59 -10.54 -13.00
N LEU A 150 -14.85 -11.66 -12.33
CA LEU A 150 -16.06 -12.47 -12.52
C LEU A 150 -17.16 -12.17 -11.48
N TYR A 151 -16.90 -11.23 -10.60
CA TYR A 151 -17.82 -10.68 -9.61
C TYR A 151 -17.96 -9.16 -9.84
#